data_a64cb1b350841cd7e908450f954cde9f
#
_entry.id   a64cb1b350841cd7e908450f954cde9f
#
_cell.length_a   1.000
_cell.length_b   1.000
_cell.length_c   1.000
_cell.angle_alpha   90.00
_cell.angle_beta   90.00
_cell.angle_gamma   90.00
#
_symmetry.space_group_name_H-M   'P 1'
#
loop_
_entity.id
_entity.type
_entity.pdbx_description
1 polymer ?
#
loop_
_entity_poly.entity_id
_entity_poly.type
_entity_poly.pdbx_seq_one_letter_code
_entity_poly.pdbx_strand_id
1 'polypeptide(L)'
;MNKKIILVSPAYSLALFPKEVHQMVDFIESKGWAVDIAPNALKSLKSLKSLKSRVANEFNSMPPKERAEDINWAFVQNPTAILSFIGGFNSNDILKYLNWSDFKGNEVKFIGHSDLTILCNALYAKSGITTWTGVSGINFCVKETREETWESLQALLEGKLKLLKPKKSFQNSFDSPRQDSIGWTFVNPKDGVK
;
A
#
# COMPACT_ATOMS: atom_id res chain seq x y z
N MET A 1 17.98 -12.30 -3.90
CA MET A 1 16.66 -11.74 -3.47
C MET A 1 15.95 -11.27 -4.73
N ASN A 2 14.71 -11.69 -4.94
CA ASN A 2 13.89 -11.21 -6.06
C ASN A 2 13.47 -9.75 -5.74
N LYS A 3 14.09 -8.75 -6.41
CA LYS A 3 13.77 -7.34 -6.19
C LYS A 3 12.52 -6.95 -6.98
N LYS A 4 11.36 -7.46 -6.53
CA LYS A 4 10.08 -7.27 -7.22
C LYS A 4 9.00 -6.78 -6.26
N ILE A 5 8.28 -5.75 -6.68
CA ILE A 5 7.09 -5.22 -6.02
C ILE A 5 5.90 -5.41 -6.95
N ILE A 6 4.77 -5.87 -6.41
CA ILE A 6 3.50 -5.90 -7.14
C ILE A 6 2.57 -4.82 -6.60
N LEU A 7 2.07 -3.96 -7.49
CA LEU A 7 1.07 -2.95 -7.15
C LEU A 7 -0.33 -3.52 -7.26
N VAL A 8 -1.14 -3.21 -6.26
CA VAL A 8 -2.53 -3.64 -6.17
C VAL A 8 -3.47 -2.46 -5.87
N SER A 9 -4.74 -2.61 -6.25
CA SER A 9 -5.82 -1.65 -5.99
C SER A 9 -6.97 -2.31 -5.23
N PRO A 10 -6.80 -2.65 -3.94
CA PRO A 10 -7.87 -3.30 -3.17
C PRO A 10 -9.06 -2.37 -2.89
N ALA A 11 -8.87 -1.07 -3.03
CA ALA A 11 -9.89 -0.03 -2.90
C ALA A 11 -9.91 0.86 -4.14
N TYR A 12 -9.35 2.07 -4.12
CA TYR A 12 -9.34 2.96 -5.26
C TYR A 12 -8.44 2.46 -6.39
N SER A 13 -8.89 2.69 -7.63
CA SER A 13 -8.19 2.29 -8.85
C SER A 13 -6.94 3.13 -9.12
N LEU A 14 -5.88 2.49 -9.60
CA LEU A 14 -4.72 3.15 -10.17
C LEU A 14 -5.07 4.01 -11.40
N ALA A 15 -6.14 3.67 -12.11
CA ALA A 15 -6.60 4.43 -13.28
C ALA A 15 -7.01 5.87 -12.96
N LEU A 16 -7.23 6.20 -11.69
CA LEU A 16 -7.52 7.57 -11.25
C LEU A 16 -6.26 8.44 -11.19
N PHE A 17 -5.07 7.82 -11.18
CA PHE A 17 -3.78 8.46 -10.92
C PHE A 17 -2.71 8.07 -11.95
N PRO A 18 -3.00 8.13 -13.26
CA PRO A 18 -2.12 7.55 -14.28
C PRO A 18 -0.72 8.19 -14.31
N LYS A 19 -0.62 9.48 -14.04
CA LYS A 19 0.67 10.19 -13.99
C LYS A 19 1.49 9.79 -12.76
N GLU A 20 0.82 9.76 -11.62
CA GLU A 20 1.41 9.42 -10.33
C GLU A 20 1.89 7.97 -10.31
N VAL A 21 1.10 7.05 -10.87
CA VAL A 21 1.49 5.65 -11.02
C VAL A 21 2.77 5.53 -11.85
N HIS A 22 2.81 6.21 -13.00
CA HIS A 22 4.00 6.22 -13.85
C HIS A 22 5.23 6.79 -13.14
N GLN A 23 5.09 7.94 -12.48
CA GLN A 23 6.16 8.55 -11.69
C GLN A 23 6.69 7.63 -10.58
N MET A 24 5.80 6.92 -9.90
CA MET A 24 6.18 5.97 -8.87
C MET A 24 6.91 4.76 -9.46
N VAL A 25 6.41 4.19 -10.55
CA VAL A 25 7.04 3.04 -11.23
C VAL A 25 8.45 3.42 -11.67
N ASP A 26 8.59 4.51 -12.42
CA ASP A 26 9.89 5.01 -12.89
C ASP A 26 10.87 5.24 -11.72
N PHE A 27 10.37 5.79 -10.62
CA PHE A 27 11.19 6.03 -9.44
C PHE A 27 11.68 4.72 -8.81
N ILE A 28 10.80 3.75 -8.58
CA ILE A 28 11.17 2.46 -7.97
C ILE A 28 12.09 1.66 -8.90
N GLU A 29 11.84 1.67 -10.20
CA GLU A 29 12.69 0.99 -11.18
C GLU A 29 14.07 1.64 -11.27
N SER A 30 14.17 2.95 -11.13
CA SER A 30 15.47 3.65 -11.03
C SER A 30 16.31 3.21 -9.83
N LYS A 31 15.69 2.59 -8.81
CA LYS A 31 16.36 2.00 -7.64
C LYS A 31 16.73 0.53 -7.84
N GLY A 32 16.54 -0.01 -9.05
CA GLY A 32 16.89 -1.39 -9.40
C GLY A 32 15.88 -2.43 -8.89
N TRP A 33 14.62 -2.04 -8.70
CA TRP A 33 13.50 -2.91 -8.36
C TRP A 33 12.53 -3.01 -9.53
N ALA A 34 12.05 -4.22 -9.84
CA ALA A 34 11.00 -4.42 -10.81
C ALA A 34 9.63 -4.10 -10.18
N VAL A 35 8.74 -3.51 -10.98
CA VAL A 35 7.35 -3.22 -10.57
C VAL A 35 6.38 -3.86 -11.54
N ASP A 36 5.58 -4.81 -11.05
CA ASP A 36 4.44 -5.34 -11.79
C ASP A 36 3.13 -4.72 -11.25
N ILE A 37 2.13 -4.64 -12.10
CA ILE A 37 0.80 -4.15 -11.73
C ILE A 37 -0.19 -5.29 -11.84
N ALA A 38 -1.02 -5.47 -10.82
CA ALA A 38 -2.03 -6.52 -10.80
C ALA A 38 -3.05 -6.35 -11.94
N PRO A 39 -3.60 -7.45 -12.50
CA PRO A 39 -4.36 -7.44 -13.74
C PRO A 39 -5.58 -6.52 -13.78
N ASN A 40 -6.24 -6.31 -12.63
CA ASN A 40 -7.42 -5.46 -12.52
C ASN A 40 -7.12 -4.06 -11.96
N ALA A 41 -5.91 -3.81 -11.45
CA ALA A 41 -5.59 -2.61 -10.70
C ALA A 41 -5.70 -1.30 -11.52
N LEU A 42 -5.43 -1.34 -12.82
CA LEU A 42 -5.58 -0.21 -13.77
C LEU A 42 -6.97 -0.11 -14.40
N LYS A 43 -7.88 -1.05 -14.13
CA LYS A 43 -9.25 -0.97 -14.60
C LYS A 43 -10.03 0.04 -13.74
N SER A 44 -11.16 0.55 -14.26
CA SER A 44 -12.01 1.46 -13.52
C SER A 44 -13.47 1.11 -13.74
N LEU A 45 -14.24 1.00 -12.66
CA LEU A 45 -15.69 0.81 -12.73
C LEU A 45 -16.39 1.96 -13.45
N LYS A 46 -15.84 3.16 -13.39
CA LYS A 46 -16.34 4.33 -14.12
C LYS A 46 -16.31 4.11 -15.64
N SER A 47 -15.35 3.35 -16.17
CA SER A 47 -15.22 3.03 -17.60
C SER A 47 -16.14 1.90 -18.03
N LEU A 48 -16.66 1.10 -17.10
CA LEU A 48 -17.57 -0.01 -17.37
C LEU A 48 -19.02 0.47 -17.40
N LYS A 49 -19.44 1.08 -18.50
CA LYS A 49 -20.79 1.64 -18.70
C LYS A 49 -21.95 0.66 -18.47
N SER A 50 -21.69 -0.63 -18.29
CA SER A 50 -22.68 -1.69 -18.12
C SER A 50 -23.10 -1.97 -16.67
N LEU A 51 -22.38 -1.49 -15.68
CA LEU A 51 -22.68 -1.74 -14.27
C LEU A 51 -23.63 -0.66 -13.73
N LYS A 52 -24.93 -0.84 -13.93
CA LYS A 52 -26.02 -0.07 -13.26
C LYS A 52 -26.12 -0.37 -11.76
N SER A 53 -25.07 -0.79 -11.10
CA SER A 53 -25.07 -1.13 -9.68
C SER A 53 -24.92 0.13 -8.83
N ARG A 54 -25.96 0.47 -8.07
CA ARG A 54 -25.97 1.53 -7.05
C ARG A 54 -25.02 1.27 -5.86
N VAL A 55 -24.29 0.16 -5.87
CA VAL A 55 -23.50 -0.32 -4.72
C VAL A 55 -21.98 -0.23 -4.97
N ALA A 56 -21.54 -0.10 -6.21
CA ALA A 56 -20.12 -0.02 -6.53
C ALA A 56 -19.65 1.43 -6.42
N ASN A 57 -18.66 1.67 -5.56
CA ASN A 57 -17.94 2.93 -5.54
C ASN A 57 -17.22 3.10 -6.89
N GLU A 58 -17.60 4.13 -7.66
CA GLU A 58 -17.07 4.41 -9.00
C GLU A 58 -15.54 4.62 -9.05
N PHE A 59 -14.93 4.89 -7.90
CA PHE A 59 -13.48 5.04 -7.76
C PHE A 59 -12.74 3.71 -7.69
N ASN A 60 -13.42 2.59 -7.51
CA ASN A 60 -12.78 1.27 -7.45
C ASN A 60 -12.31 0.82 -8.84
N SER A 61 -11.31 -0.06 -8.84
CA SER A 61 -10.83 -0.70 -10.07
C SER A 61 -11.88 -1.65 -10.64
N MET A 62 -12.39 -2.54 -9.82
CA MET A 62 -13.34 -3.59 -10.17
C MET A 62 -14.26 -3.90 -8.98
N PRO A 63 -15.32 -4.72 -9.16
CA PRO A 63 -16.10 -5.27 -8.07
C PRO A 63 -15.23 -6.01 -7.04
N PRO A 64 -15.73 -6.24 -5.81
CA PRO A 64 -14.92 -6.80 -4.72
C PRO A 64 -14.23 -8.13 -5.03
N LYS A 65 -14.88 -9.00 -5.80
CA LYS A 65 -14.32 -10.31 -6.15
C LYS A 65 -13.06 -10.17 -6.99
N GLU A 66 -13.11 -9.36 -8.04
CA GLU A 66 -11.99 -9.15 -8.97
C GLU A 66 -10.84 -8.40 -8.30
N ARG A 67 -11.14 -7.50 -7.35
CA ARG A 67 -10.10 -6.85 -6.53
C ARG A 67 -9.42 -7.84 -5.59
N ALA A 68 -10.17 -8.82 -5.07
CA ALA A 68 -9.60 -9.92 -4.27
C ALA A 68 -8.76 -10.86 -5.12
N GLU A 69 -9.17 -11.13 -6.36
CA GLU A 69 -8.40 -11.94 -7.31
C GLU A 69 -7.01 -11.35 -7.56
N ASP A 70 -6.87 -10.03 -7.61
CA ASP A 70 -5.57 -9.36 -7.71
C ASP A 70 -4.68 -9.63 -6.49
N ILE A 71 -5.24 -9.65 -5.29
CA ILE A 71 -4.49 -9.98 -4.07
C ILE A 71 -4.08 -11.46 -4.08
N ASN A 72 -5.02 -12.36 -4.38
CA ASN A 72 -4.75 -13.78 -4.48
C ASN A 72 -3.65 -14.07 -5.51
N TRP A 73 -3.77 -13.47 -6.69
CA TRP A 73 -2.77 -13.57 -7.76
C TRP A 73 -1.40 -13.04 -7.32
N ALA A 74 -1.36 -11.87 -6.69
CA ALA A 74 -0.11 -11.25 -6.27
C ALA A 74 0.67 -12.10 -5.27
N PHE A 75 0.00 -12.77 -4.34
CA PHE A 75 0.65 -13.70 -3.42
C PHE A 75 1.22 -14.94 -4.14
N VAL A 76 0.53 -15.46 -5.14
CA VAL A 76 1.00 -16.60 -5.97
C VAL A 76 2.26 -16.22 -6.76
N GLN A 77 2.40 -14.97 -7.19
CA GLN A 77 3.60 -14.49 -7.90
C GLN A 77 4.85 -14.44 -7.00
N ASN A 78 4.68 -14.57 -5.70
CA ASN A 78 5.77 -14.57 -4.71
C ASN A 78 6.76 -13.40 -4.88
N PRO A 79 6.30 -12.14 -4.92
CA PRO A 79 7.17 -10.96 -4.98
C PRO A 79 7.86 -10.74 -3.63
N THR A 80 8.82 -9.83 -3.57
CA THR A 80 9.36 -9.36 -2.28
C THR A 80 8.30 -8.60 -1.48
N ALA A 81 7.47 -7.81 -2.17
CA ALA A 81 6.36 -7.09 -1.54
C ALA A 81 5.15 -6.92 -2.45
N ILE A 82 3.98 -6.84 -1.83
CA ILE A 82 2.73 -6.35 -2.42
C ILE A 82 2.48 -4.98 -1.80
N LEU A 83 2.36 -3.95 -2.64
CA LEU A 83 2.18 -2.57 -2.22
C LEU A 83 0.86 -2.03 -2.75
N SER A 84 0.03 -1.45 -1.89
CA SER A 84 -1.11 -0.68 -2.37
C SER A 84 -0.68 0.72 -2.81
N PHE A 85 -1.24 1.21 -3.94
CA PHE A 85 -0.92 2.55 -4.40
C PHE A 85 -1.55 3.63 -3.53
N ILE A 86 -2.82 3.44 -3.17
CA ILE A 86 -3.60 4.37 -2.34
C ILE A 86 -4.69 3.59 -1.58
N GLY A 87 -5.21 4.18 -0.52
CA GLY A 87 -6.36 3.66 0.20
C GLY A 87 -7.70 3.84 -0.54
N GLY A 88 -8.73 4.13 0.20
CA GLY A 88 -10.11 4.28 -0.28
C GLY A 88 -11.08 4.15 0.88
N PHE A 89 -12.22 3.46 0.68
CA PHE A 89 -13.24 3.32 1.73
C PHE A 89 -13.84 1.92 1.87
N ASN A 90 -13.47 0.96 1.05
CA ASN A 90 -14.17 -0.33 0.97
C ASN A 90 -13.26 -1.52 0.66
N SER A 91 -12.05 -1.49 1.16
CA SER A 91 -11.16 -2.66 1.10
C SER A 91 -11.67 -3.85 1.92
N ASN A 92 -12.54 -3.63 2.91
CA ASN A 92 -13.20 -4.70 3.67
C ASN A 92 -14.10 -5.60 2.81
N ASP A 93 -14.66 -5.08 1.72
CA ASP A 93 -15.58 -5.85 0.86
C ASP A 93 -14.91 -7.06 0.19
N ILE A 94 -13.59 -7.03 0.03
CA ILE A 94 -12.82 -8.11 -0.61
C ILE A 94 -12.55 -9.28 0.32
N LEU A 95 -12.65 -9.11 1.64
CA LEU A 95 -12.17 -10.09 2.64
C LEU A 95 -12.78 -11.48 2.47
N LYS A 96 -14.04 -11.56 2.09
CA LYS A 96 -14.75 -12.84 1.88
C LYS A 96 -14.33 -13.62 0.63
N TYR A 97 -13.57 -12.98 -0.27
CA TYR A 97 -13.10 -13.59 -1.51
C TYR A 97 -11.60 -13.91 -1.49
N LEU A 98 -10.92 -13.68 -0.35
CA LEU A 98 -9.50 -13.96 -0.21
C LEU A 98 -9.23 -15.43 0.13
N ASN A 99 -8.20 -15.99 -0.50
CA ASN A 99 -7.74 -17.36 -0.29
C ASN A 99 -6.83 -17.46 0.93
N TRP A 100 -7.39 -17.36 2.12
CA TRP A 100 -6.64 -17.29 3.39
C TRP A 100 -5.67 -18.44 3.61
N SER A 101 -6.01 -19.67 3.13
CA SER A 101 -5.12 -20.83 3.20
C SER A 101 -3.83 -20.65 2.45
N ASP A 102 -3.88 -19.97 1.29
CA ASP A 102 -2.75 -19.82 0.37
C ASP A 102 -1.73 -18.77 0.88
N PHE A 103 -2.16 -17.97 1.85
CA PHE A 103 -1.31 -16.93 2.44
C PHE A 103 -0.49 -17.44 3.63
N LYS A 104 -0.90 -18.56 4.26
CA LYS A 104 -0.21 -19.11 5.43
C LYS A 104 1.23 -19.50 5.11
N GLY A 105 2.16 -19.05 5.96
CA GLY A 105 3.59 -19.33 5.78
C GLY A 105 4.24 -18.57 4.62
N ASN A 106 3.54 -17.63 3.99
CA ASN A 106 4.09 -16.80 2.93
C ASN A 106 4.97 -15.70 3.54
N GLU A 107 6.14 -15.45 2.93
CA GLU A 107 7.11 -14.44 3.38
C GLU A 107 6.94 -13.09 2.67
N VAL A 108 5.99 -12.98 1.76
CA VAL A 108 5.68 -11.75 1.02
C VAL A 108 5.27 -10.64 1.99
N LYS A 109 5.88 -9.48 1.87
CA LYS A 109 5.56 -8.32 2.69
C LYS A 109 4.37 -7.58 2.12
N PHE A 110 3.20 -7.71 2.75
CA PHE A 110 2.04 -6.91 2.37
C PHE A 110 2.11 -5.52 3.04
N ILE A 111 2.04 -4.48 2.22
CA ILE A 111 2.19 -3.08 2.66
C ILE A 111 0.98 -2.28 2.21
N GLY A 112 0.26 -1.73 3.20
CA GLY A 112 -0.92 -0.90 2.96
C GLY A 112 -1.05 0.22 4.00
N HIS A 113 -1.86 1.24 3.69
CA HIS A 113 -2.10 2.37 4.59
C HIS A 113 -3.54 2.86 4.47
N SER A 114 -4.01 3.65 5.45
CA SER A 114 -5.37 4.19 5.48
C SER A 114 -6.43 3.07 5.48
N ASP A 115 -7.37 3.04 4.56
CA ASP A 115 -8.39 2.00 4.41
C ASP A 115 -7.80 0.57 4.36
N LEU A 116 -6.61 0.41 3.80
CA LEU A 116 -5.91 -0.88 3.70
C LEU A 116 -5.46 -1.45 5.05
N THR A 117 -5.51 -0.67 6.12
CA THR A 117 -5.20 -1.16 7.48
C THR A 117 -6.13 -2.31 7.88
N ILE A 118 -7.38 -2.27 7.42
CA ILE A 118 -8.34 -3.38 7.64
C ILE A 118 -7.81 -4.67 7.00
N LEU A 119 -7.33 -4.59 5.77
CA LEU A 119 -6.77 -5.75 5.06
C LEU A 119 -5.46 -6.23 5.72
N CYS A 120 -4.58 -5.31 6.14
CA CYS A 120 -3.38 -5.65 6.89
C CYS A 120 -3.70 -6.44 8.16
N ASN A 121 -4.67 -5.97 8.96
CA ASN A 121 -5.09 -6.64 10.18
C ASN A 121 -5.74 -8.01 9.89
N ALA A 122 -6.56 -8.11 8.84
CA ALA A 122 -7.21 -9.36 8.46
C ALA A 122 -6.20 -10.41 7.97
N LEU A 123 -5.20 -10.01 7.17
CA LEU A 123 -4.10 -10.87 6.72
C LEU A 123 -3.31 -11.42 7.92
N TYR A 124 -2.94 -10.57 8.87
CA TYR A 124 -2.29 -11.02 10.08
C TYR A 124 -3.16 -11.99 10.88
N ALA A 125 -4.41 -11.63 11.16
CA ALA A 125 -5.30 -12.42 12.01
C ALA A 125 -5.68 -13.78 11.40
N LYS A 126 -5.84 -13.85 10.07
CA LYS A 126 -6.30 -15.07 9.35
C LYS A 126 -5.18 -15.98 8.86
N SER A 127 -4.03 -15.41 8.53
CA SER A 127 -2.92 -16.14 7.89
C SER A 127 -1.64 -16.15 8.73
N GLY A 128 -1.54 -15.28 9.74
CA GLY A 128 -0.34 -15.14 10.56
C GLY A 128 0.82 -14.42 9.89
N ILE A 129 0.61 -13.88 8.67
CA ILE A 129 1.68 -13.15 7.98
C ILE A 129 1.86 -11.76 8.58
N THR A 130 3.10 -11.32 8.70
CA THR A 130 3.40 -9.96 9.14
C THR A 130 3.08 -8.98 8.02
N THR A 131 2.28 -7.96 8.35
CA THR A 131 1.91 -6.89 7.44
C THR A 131 2.48 -5.56 7.91
N TRP A 132 2.58 -4.61 6.99
CA TRP A 132 3.20 -3.32 7.24
C TRP A 132 2.26 -2.18 6.86
N THR A 133 2.20 -1.14 7.69
CA THR A 133 1.38 0.04 7.44
C THR A 133 2.21 1.31 7.54
N GLY A 134 1.74 2.39 6.91
CA GLY A 134 2.37 3.71 6.95
C GLY A 134 2.91 4.21 5.59
N VAL A 135 3.00 3.35 4.58
CA VAL A 135 3.45 3.70 3.24
C VAL A 135 2.42 3.23 2.20
N SER A 136 2.18 4.05 1.22
CA SER A 136 1.43 3.76 -0.01
C SER A 136 2.23 4.20 -1.23
N GLY A 137 1.93 3.66 -2.40
CA GLY A 137 2.64 4.00 -3.64
C GLY A 137 2.65 5.50 -3.95
N ILE A 138 1.57 6.21 -3.62
CA ILE A 138 1.47 7.66 -3.83
C ILE A 138 2.52 8.47 -3.07
N ASN A 139 3.08 7.96 -1.98
CA ASN A 139 4.14 8.65 -1.25
C ASN A 139 5.42 8.82 -2.08
N PHE A 140 5.63 7.98 -3.09
CA PHE A 140 6.78 8.07 -3.99
C PHE A 140 6.62 9.12 -5.11
N CYS A 141 5.45 9.74 -5.21
CA CYS A 141 5.20 10.85 -6.13
C CYS A 141 5.60 12.21 -5.53
N VAL A 142 5.80 12.28 -4.21
CA VAL A 142 6.19 13.50 -3.49
C VAL A 142 7.72 13.63 -3.54
N LYS A 143 8.23 14.47 -4.43
CA LYS A 143 9.66 14.60 -4.72
C LYS A 143 10.53 14.89 -3.49
N GLU A 144 10.01 15.71 -2.58
CA GLU A 144 10.70 16.19 -1.38
C GLU A 144 10.94 15.07 -0.35
N THR A 145 10.15 14.01 -0.39
CA THR A 145 10.16 12.97 0.66
C THR A 145 10.39 11.56 0.14
N ARG A 146 10.28 11.36 -1.18
CA ARG A 146 10.30 10.00 -1.76
C ARG A 146 11.60 9.25 -1.51
N GLU A 147 12.75 9.95 -1.55
CA GLU A 147 14.05 9.33 -1.30
C GLU A 147 14.14 8.77 0.12
N GLU A 148 13.83 9.57 1.11
CA GLU A 148 13.85 9.18 2.51
C GLU A 148 12.80 8.08 2.83
N THR A 149 11.63 8.15 2.15
CA THR A 149 10.60 7.11 2.25
C THR A 149 11.09 5.81 1.65
N TRP A 150 11.79 5.89 0.51
CA TRP A 150 12.36 4.74 -0.18
C TRP A 150 13.47 4.06 0.65
N GLU A 151 14.41 4.83 1.21
CA GLU A 151 15.47 4.29 2.07
C GLU A 151 14.89 3.44 3.22
N SER A 152 13.84 3.93 3.86
CA SER A 152 13.15 3.20 4.94
C SER A 152 12.46 1.94 4.42
N LEU A 153 11.74 2.05 3.30
CA LEU A 153 11.07 0.91 2.66
C LEU A 153 12.08 -0.13 2.19
N GLN A 154 13.14 0.29 1.50
CA GLN A 154 14.17 -0.61 1.00
C GLN A 154 14.84 -1.36 2.16
N ALA A 155 15.18 -0.69 3.25
CA ALA A 155 15.74 -1.33 4.43
C ALA A 155 14.78 -2.38 5.03
N LEU A 156 13.47 -2.12 5.01
CA LEU A 156 12.45 -3.09 5.38
C LEU A 156 12.45 -4.30 4.44
N LEU A 157 12.39 -4.04 3.13
CA LEU A 157 12.33 -5.10 2.11
C LEU A 157 13.55 -6.01 2.14
N GLU A 158 14.72 -5.45 2.40
CA GLU A 158 15.99 -6.16 2.50
C GLU A 158 16.23 -6.80 3.89
N GLY A 159 15.29 -6.66 4.83
CA GLY A 159 15.43 -7.19 6.20
C GLY A 159 16.49 -6.48 7.05
N LYS A 160 16.87 -5.27 6.66
CA LYS A 160 17.90 -4.44 7.32
C LYS A 160 17.33 -3.37 8.25
N LEU A 161 16.01 -3.18 8.25
CA LEU A 161 15.36 -2.16 9.07
C LEU A 161 15.45 -2.53 10.55
N LYS A 162 16.20 -1.74 11.32
CA LYS A 162 16.33 -1.90 12.78
C LYS A 162 15.50 -0.90 13.55
N LEU A 163 15.38 0.31 13.05
CA LEU A 163 14.71 1.42 13.72
C LEU A 163 14.21 2.44 12.69
N LEU A 164 12.94 2.80 12.80
CA LEU A 164 12.40 3.98 12.12
C LEU A 164 12.67 5.21 12.99
N LYS A 165 13.36 6.19 12.42
CA LYS A 165 13.58 7.48 13.07
C LYS A 165 12.48 8.45 12.68
N PRO A 166 12.03 9.33 13.61
CA PRO A 166 11.14 10.41 13.26
C PRO A 166 11.74 11.28 12.15
N LYS A 167 10.91 11.70 11.21
CA LYS A 167 11.35 12.62 10.15
C LYS A 167 11.64 14.02 10.72
N LYS A 168 12.60 14.73 10.13
CA LYS A 168 12.99 16.07 10.56
C LYS A 168 11.93 17.13 10.23
N SER A 169 11.03 16.83 9.31
CA SER A 169 10.00 17.78 8.88
C SER A 169 8.65 17.09 8.75
N PHE A 170 7.59 17.84 8.95
CA PHE A 170 6.21 17.39 8.87
C PHE A 170 5.34 18.39 8.09
N GLN A 171 4.15 17.97 7.77
CA GLN A 171 3.15 18.77 7.08
C GLN A 171 1.84 18.73 7.87
N ASN A 172 1.26 19.88 8.16
CA ASN A 172 0.03 19.98 8.95
C ASN A 172 -1.23 19.64 8.13
N SER A 173 -1.16 19.84 6.81
CA SER A 173 -2.23 19.48 5.88
C SER A 173 -1.62 19.13 4.52
N PHE A 174 -2.42 18.52 3.63
CA PHE A 174 -1.97 18.20 2.28
C PHE A 174 -1.56 19.42 1.46
N ASP A 175 -2.14 20.59 1.77
CA ASP A 175 -1.91 21.85 1.05
C ASP A 175 -0.92 22.78 1.78
N SER A 176 -0.41 22.38 2.95
CA SER A 176 0.55 23.19 3.70
C SER A 176 1.97 22.95 3.22
N PRO A 177 2.82 24.00 3.16
CA PRO A 177 4.25 23.79 2.97
C PRO A 177 4.81 22.94 4.12
N ARG A 178 5.83 22.16 3.81
CA ARG A 178 6.50 21.32 4.79
C ARG A 178 7.19 22.21 5.84
N GLN A 179 7.02 21.87 7.10
CA GLN A 179 7.61 22.58 8.22
C GLN A 179 8.67 21.69 8.89
N ASP A 180 9.70 22.31 9.44
CA ASP A 180 10.66 21.59 10.28
C ASP A 180 9.96 21.08 11.54
N SER A 181 10.21 19.84 11.92
CA SER A 181 9.63 19.29 13.12
C SER A 181 10.23 20.00 14.35
N ILE A 182 9.36 20.55 15.18
CA ILE A 182 9.74 21.04 16.51
C ILE A 182 9.85 19.84 17.46
N GLY A 183 10.58 18.81 17.06
CA GLY A 183 10.81 17.61 17.86
C GLY A 183 9.54 16.86 18.30
N TRP A 184 9.48 15.57 18.05
CA TRP A 184 8.56 14.70 18.75
C TRP A 184 9.07 14.56 20.18
N THR A 185 8.33 15.09 21.15
CA THR A 185 8.56 14.73 22.54
C THR A 185 8.01 13.34 22.75
N PHE A 186 8.88 12.34 22.80
CA PHE A 186 8.48 11.02 23.26
C PHE A 186 8.15 11.15 24.75
N VAL A 187 6.86 11.13 25.06
CA VAL A 187 6.45 10.85 26.43
C VAL A 187 6.77 9.38 26.66
N ASN A 188 7.77 9.11 27.50
CA ASN A 188 8.09 7.75 27.89
C ASN A 188 6.80 7.10 28.44
N PRO A 189 6.37 5.92 27.94
CA PRO A 189 5.18 5.26 28.47
C PRO A 189 5.22 4.97 29.97
N LYS A 190 6.41 4.98 30.57
CA LYS A 190 6.60 4.90 32.04
C LYS A 190 6.21 6.19 32.78
N ASP A 191 6.12 7.32 32.09
CA ASP A 191 5.74 8.60 32.70
C ASP A 191 4.22 8.83 32.65
N GLY A 192 3.49 7.80 32.32
CA GLY A 192 2.04 7.67 32.51
C GLY A 192 1.18 8.55 31.64
N VAL A 193 0.72 8.00 30.54
CA VAL A 193 -0.67 8.26 30.12
C VAL A 193 -1.54 7.45 31.12
N LYS A 194 -2.04 8.12 32.14
CA LYS A 194 -3.12 7.62 32.95
C LYS A 194 -4.43 7.72 32.20
#